data_012ff3e1ecaf5fab150f185dbd476faf
#
_entry.id   012ff3e1ecaf5fab150f185dbd476faf
#
_cell.length_a   1.000
_cell.length_b   1.000
_cell.length_c   1.000
_cell.angle_alpha   90.00
_cell.angle_beta   90.00
_cell.angle_gamma   90.00
#
_symmetry.space_group_name_H-M   'P 1'
#
loop_
_entity.id
_entity.type
_entity.pdbx_description
1 polymer ?
#
loop_
_entity_poly.entity_id
_entity_poly.type
_entity_poly.pdbx_seq_one_letter_code
_entity_poly.pdbx_strand_id
1 'polypeptide(L)'
;MTIQKRSRANTSMTMPERIGDAAEINYGEAPAPDFGPLARDRVPIRAMKESDLLGIIAIDRRITGSDRSTYFQERLIEALYESDVRVSLVAERDNRPIGFIMARVDLGEFGRFEPTAVLDTIGVDPDCRSQGVGRALLSQLLVNLGTLRIERIRTEIDWRDHELMGFLEHCGFFSSQELCFDRTVE
;
A
#
# COMPACT_ATOMS: atom_id res chain seq x y z
N MET A 1 -64.77 19.97 48.65
CA MET A 1 -63.48 19.25 48.74
C MET A 1 -62.70 19.60 47.46
N THR A 2 -61.90 20.68 47.57
CA THR A 2 -61.28 21.34 46.40
C THR A 2 -59.81 20.96 46.33
N ILE A 3 -59.42 20.33 45.23
CA ILE A 3 -58.01 19.89 44.99
C ILE A 3 -57.31 20.99 44.22
N GLN A 4 -56.35 21.65 44.87
CA GLN A 4 -55.47 22.64 44.28
C GLN A 4 -54.42 21.98 43.36
N LYS A 5 -54.40 22.37 42.09
CA LYS A 5 -53.32 22.05 41.16
C LYS A 5 -52.08 22.93 41.48
N ARG A 6 -50.98 22.28 41.87
CA ARG A 6 -49.67 22.93 41.96
C ARG A 6 -49.07 23.06 40.55
N SER A 7 -48.82 24.28 40.15
CA SER A 7 -48.04 24.65 38.97
C SER A 7 -46.58 24.27 39.19
N ARG A 8 -45.99 23.46 38.30
CA ARG A 8 -44.56 23.20 38.25
C ARG A 8 -43.87 24.29 37.41
N ALA A 9 -42.98 25.02 38.03
CA ALA A 9 -42.11 25.98 37.38
C ALA A 9 -41.21 25.25 36.37
N ASN A 10 -41.24 25.79 35.13
CA ASN A 10 -40.40 25.32 34.02
C ASN A 10 -39.02 25.97 34.20
N THR A 11 -38.08 25.25 34.77
CA THR A 11 -36.68 25.69 34.79
C THR A 11 -36.06 25.38 33.42
N SER A 12 -35.96 26.43 32.64
CA SER A 12 -35.19 26.42 31.39
C SER A 12 -33.70 26.08 31.70
N MET A 13 -33.31 24.88 31.40
CA MET A 13 -31.93 24.44 31.46
C MET A 13 -31.26 24.90 30.16
N THR A 14 -30.55 26.00 30.23
CA THR A 14 -29.68 26.50 29.17
C THR A 14 -28.57 25.50 28.99
N MET A 15 -28.52 24.85 27.83
CA MET A 15 -27.35 24.04 27.44
C MET A 15 -26.16 24.96 27.26
N PRO A 16 -24.95 24.53 27.70
CA PRO A 16 -23.74 25.29 27.44
C PRO A 16 -23.49 25.34 25.94
N GLU A 17 -23.07 26.49 25.45
CA GLU A 17 -22.61 26.73 24.08
C GLU A 17 -21.64 25.70 23.65
N ARG A 18 -21.80 25.16 22.44
CA ARG A 18 -20.89 24.24 21.79
C ARG A 18 -19.50 24.86 21.75
N ILE A 19 -18.59 24.24 22.44
CA ILE A 19 -17.15 24.46 22.29
C ILE A 19 -16.79 24.18 20.84
N GLY A 20 -16.17 25.13 20.21
CA GLY A 20 -15.69 25.29 18.86
C GLY A 20 -15.62 24.05 17.95
N ASP A 21 -15.91 24.30 16.68
CA ASP A 21 -15.70 23.43 15.55
C ASP A 21 -14.39 22.65 15.64
N ALA A 22 -14.44 21.51 16.32
CA ALA A 22 -13.50 20.44 16.03
C ALA A 22 -13.92 19.93 14.64
N ALA A 23 -13.15 20.27 13.63
CA ALA A 23 -13.33 19.74 12.29
C ALA A 23 -13.50 18.24 12.42
N GLU A 24 -14.66 17.74 12.04
CA GLU A 24 -14.97 16.32 12.01
C GLU A 24 -13.97 15.69 11.03
N ILE A 25 -12.98 14.97 11.58
CA ILE A 25 -11.99 14.28 10.74
C ILE A 25 -12.76 13.16 10.06
N ASN A 26 -13.05 13.34 8.78
CA ASN A 26 -13.69 12.32 7.96
C ASN A 26 -12.67 11.22 7.67
N TYR A 27 -12.67 10.19 8.48
CA TYR A 27 -11.81 9.00 8.30
C TYR A 27 -12.19 8.16 7.07
N GLY A 28 -13.24 8.54 6.33
CA GLY A 28 -13.67 7.87 5.11
C GLY A 28 -13.07 8.43 3.81
N GLU A 29 -12.45 9.61 3.84
CA GLU A 29 -11.68 10.14 2.72
C GLU A 29 -10.19 9.85 2.98
N ALA A 30 -9.66 8.83 2.29
CA ALA A 30 -8.21 8.69 2.20
C ALA A 30 -7.66 10.01 1.61
N PRO A 31 -6.63 10.62 2.24
CA PRO A 31 -5.99 11.79 1.64
C PRO A 31 -5.58 11.40 0.23
N ALA A 32 -6.00 12.20 -0.76
CA ALA A 32 -5.59 11.98 -2.15
C ALA A 32 -4.06 11.82 -2.15
N PRO A 33 -3.53 10.69 -2.65
CA PRO A 33 -2.10 10.46 -2.60
C PRO A 33 -1.43 11.58 -3.39
N ASP A 34 -0.75 12.48 -2.71
CA ASP A 34 0.09 13.50 -3.34
C ASP A 34 1.35 12.82 -3.89
N PHE A 35 1.13 11.95 -4.87
CA PHE A 35 2.19 11.43 -5.71
C PHE A 35 2.57 12.52 -6.70
N GLY A 36 3.23 13.55 -6.19
CA GLY A 36 3.68 14.64 -7.03
C GLY A 36 4.41 14.13 -8.28
N PRO A 37 4.13 14.67 -9.46
CA PRO A 37 4.76 14.27 -10.73
C PRO A 37 6.29 14.28 -10.68
N LEU A 38 6.87 14.98 -9.73
CA LEU A 38 8.31 15.17 -9.52
C LEU A 38 9.12 13.91 -9.15
N ALA A 39 8.50 12.87 -8.59
CA ALA A 39 9.26 11.66 -8.23
C ALA A 39 9.53 10.77 -9.45
N ARG A 40 8.59 10.68 -10.38
CA ARG A 40 8.71 9.87 -11.61
C ARG A 40 9.71 10.45 -12.61
N ASP A 41 9.80 11.78 -12.69
CA ASP A 41 10.66 12.45 -13.65
C ASP A 41 12.16 12.36 -13.30
N ARG A 42 12.46 11.99 -12.06
CA ARG A 42 13.85 11.90 -11.55
C ARG A 42 14.41 10.49 -11.50
N VAL A 43 13.55 9.47 -11.49
CA VAL A 43 13.95 8.07 -11.37
C VAL A 43 13.34 7.30 -12.54
N PRO A 44 14.13 6.85 -13.52
CA PRO A 44 13.64 6.04 -14.62
C PRO A 44 13.03 4.74 -14.09
N ILE A 45 11.74 4.53 -14.39
CA ILE A 45 11.00 3.31 -14.03
C ILE A 45 10.63 2.60 -15.33
N ARG A 46 10.84 1.30 -15.36
CA ARG A 46 10.46 0.44 -16.49
C ARG A 46 9.87 -0.90 -16.04
N ALA A 47 9.25 -1.59 -16.97
CA ALA A 47 8.83 -2.96 -16.74
C ALA A 47 10.02 -3.85 -16.36
N MET A 48 9.78 -4.78 -15.45
CA MET A 48 10.75 -5.79 -15.02
C MET A 48 11.06 -6.76 -16.14
N LYS A 49 12.30 -7.22 -16.22
CA LYS A 49 12.81 -8.18 -17.21
C LYS A 49 13.52 -9.33 -16.53
N GLU A 50 13.66 -10.44 -17.21
CA GLU A 50 14.39 -11.61 -16.71
C GLU A 50 15.85 -11.27 -16.31
N SER A 51 16.50 -10.42 -17.11
CA SER A 51 17.86 -9.95 -16.83
C SER A 51 18.03 -9.17 -15.52
N ASP A 52 16.94 -8.73 -14.89
CA ASP A 52 16.98 -7.97 -13.63
C ASP A 52 17.14 -8.86 -12.40
N LEU A 53 16.92 -10.18 -12.54
CA LEU A 53 16.89 -11.13 -11.43
C LEU A 53 18.10 -11.01 -10.50
N LEU A 54 19.32 -11.03 -11.06
CA LEU A 54 20.54 -10.95 -10.26
C LEU A 54 20.66 -9.62 -9.51
N GLY A 55 20.23 -8.51 -10.13
CA GLY A 55 20.21 -7.20 -9.49
C GLY A 55 19.19 -7.13 -8.35
N ILE A 56 18.00 -7.69 -8.54
CA ILE A 56 16.94 -7.79 -7.53
C ILE A 56 17.42 -8.61 -6.34
N ILE A 57 18.00 -9.78 -6.56
CA ILE A 57 18.56 -10.65 -5.50
C ILE A 57 19.66 -9.91 -4.74
N ALA A 58 20.53 -9.18 -5.43
CA ALA A 58 21.61 -8.42 -4.79
C ALA A 58 21.05 -7.31 -3.88
N ILE A 59 20.04 -6.56 -4.33
CA ILE A 59 19.35 -5.54 -3.54
C ILE A 59 18.70 -6.18 -2.31
N ASP A 60 17.94 -7.25 -2.51
CA ASP A 60 17.26 -7.95 -1.43
C ASP A 60 18.20 -8.49 -0.37
N ARG A 61 19.30 -9.11 -0.78
CA ARG A 61 20.33 -9.60 0.15
C ARG A 61 20.95 -8.48 0.98
N ARG A 62 21.12 -7.29 0.40
CA ARG A 62 21.60 -6.11 1.13
C ARG A 62 20.59 -5.57 2.14
N ILE A 63 19.31 -5.74 1.88
CA ILE A 63 18.23 -5.30 2.76
C ILE A 63 18.02 -6.30 3.91
N THR A 64 17.95 -7.60 3.59
CA THR A 64 17.51 -8.64 4.53
C THR A 64 18.67 -9.39 5.18
N GLY A 65 19.87 -9.34 4.60
CA GLY A 65 21.02 -10.17 5.01
C GLY A 65 20.86 -11.66 4.67
N SER A 66 19.79 -12.05 3.98
CA SER A 66 19.43 -13.44 3.68
C SER A 66 19.52 -13.73 2.19
N ASP A 67 19.73 -15.01 1.85
CA ASP A 67 19.63 -15.47 0.47
C ASP A 67 18.21 -15.96 0.18
N ARG A 68 17.46 -15.18 -0.60
CA ARG A 68 16.11 -15.52 -1.06
C ARG A 68 16.06 -15.74 -2.58
N SER A 69 17.15 -16.22 -3.17
CA SER A 69 17.29 -16.42 -4.62
C SER A 69 16.18 -17.27 -5.21
N THR A 70 15.85 -18.41 -4.57
CA THR A 70 14.77 -19.30 -5.03
C THR A 70 13.42 -18.58 -5.06
N TYR A 71 13.11 -17.83 -3.99
CA TYR A 71 11.88 -17.04 -3.94
C TYR A 71 11.78 -16.06 -5.13
N PHE A 72 12.84 -15.31 -5.42
CA PHE A 72 12.81 -14.35 -6.53
C PHE A 72 12.80 -15.01 -7.91
N GLN A 73 13.40 -16.18 -8.06
CA GLN A 73 13.30 -16.96 -9.29
C GLN A 73 11.84 -17.35 -9.57
N GLU A 74 11.16 -17.91 -8.59
CA GLU A 74 9.75 -18.30 -8.69
C GLU A 74 8.84 -17.10 -8.94
N ARG A 75 8.98 -16.03 -8.16
CA ARG A 75 8.19 -14.80 -8.33
C ARG A 75 8.41 -14.14 -9.70
N LEU A 76 9.62 -14.16 -10.22
CA LEU A 76 9.92 -13.60 -11.53
C LEU A 76 9.29 -14.41 -12.65
N ILE A 77 9.34 -15.74 -12.55
CA ILE A 77 8.67 -16.65 -13.52
C ILE A 77 7.17 -16.37 -13.51
N GLU A 78 6.54 -16.34 -12.34
CA GLU A 78 5.13 -16.01 -12.19
C GLU A 78 4.81 -14.63 -12.81
N ALA A 79 5.57 -13.60 -12.49
CA ALA A 79 5.34 -12.24 -12.96
C ALA A 79 5.53 -12.07 -14.47
N LEU A 80 6.42 -12.83 -15.10
CA LEU A 80 6.74 -12.66 -16.52
C LEU A 80 6.05 -13.66 -17.45
N TYR A 81 5.72 -14.86 -16.97
CA TYR A 81 5.27 -15.96 -17.83
C TYR A 81 3.91 -16.53 -17.46
N GLU A 82 3.51 -16.46 -16.18
CA GLU A 82 2.25 -17.04 -15.71
C GLU A 82 1.15 -15.99 -15.51
N SER A 83 1.52 -14.73 -15.27
CA SER A 83 0.56 -13.65 -15.08
C SER A 83 0.13 -13.05 -16.41
N ASP A 84 -1.19 -12.98 -16.64
CA ASP A 84 -1.78 -12.27 -17.78
C ASP A 84 -1.54 -10.74 -17.69
N VAL A 85 -1.23 -10.24 -16.50
CA VAL A 85 -1.09 -8.82 -16.24
C VAL A 85 0.29 -8.51 -15.65
N ARG A 86 1.16 -7.91 -16.47
CA ARG A 86 2.53 -7.56 -16.09
C ARG A 86 2.57 -6.17 -15.45
N VAL A 87 2.66 -6.13 -14.14
CA VAL A 87 2.67 -4.88 -13.37
C VAL A 87 3.96 -4.66 -12.56
N SER A 88 4.85 -5.66 -12.52
CA SER A 88 6.13 -5.57 -11.80
C SER A 88 7.11 -4.61 -12.50
N LEU A 89 7.80 -3.78 -11.72
CA LEU A 89 8.61 -2.67 -12.21
C LEU A 89 10.00 -2.67 -11.57
N VAL A 90 10.94 -2.04 -12.28
CA VAL A 90 12.31 -1.77 -11.82
C VAL A 90 12.63 -0.30 -11.97
N ALA A 91 13.22 0.27 -10.94
CA ALA A 91 13.90 1.55 -10.98
C ALA A 91 15.35 1.34 -11.43
N GLU A 92 15.78 2.04 -12.45
CA GLU A 92 17.09 1.87 -13.08
C GLU A 92 17.94 3.13 -13.01
N ARG A 93 19.23 2.94 -12.75
CA ARG A 93 20.25 3.99 -12.90
C ARG A 93 21.51 3.36 -13.47
N ASP A 94 22.09 4.00 -14.50
CA ASP A 94 23.31 3.52 -15.16
C ASP A 94 23.21 2.05 -15.61
N ASN A 95 22.06 1.67 -16.18
CA ASN A 95 21.73 0.30 -16.61
C ASN A 95 21.77 -0.74 -15.48
N ARG A 96 21.56 -0.33 -14.23
CA ARG A 96 21.51 -1.23 -13.08
C ARG A 96 20.22 -1.00 -12.28
N PRO A 97 19.56 -2.08 -11.82
CA PRO A 97 18.48 -1.97 -10.86
C PRO A 97 18.96 -1.27 -9.58
N ILE A 98 18.24 -0.22 -9.15
CA ILE A 98 18.42 0.46 -7.86
C ILE A 98 17.22 0.29 -6.95
N GLY A 99 16.16 -0.32 -7.45
CA GLY A 99 14.97 -0.68 -6.72
C GLY A 99 14.01 -1.47 -7.59
N PHE A 100 13.10 -2.17 -6.97
CA PHE A 100 12.10 -2.99 -7.65
C PHE A 100 10.80 -3.03 -6.85
N ILE A 101 9.70 -3.32 -7.55
CA ILE A 101 8.39 -3.59 -6.98
C ILE A 101 7.75 -4.74 -7.76
N MET A 102 7.27 -5.75 -7.05
CA MET A 102 6.59 -6.90 -7.64
C MET A 102 5.16 -6.96 -7.12
N ALA A 103 4.24 -7.10 -8.04
CA ALA A 103 2.83 -7.21 -7.75
C ALA A 103 2.17 -8.17 -8.74
N ARG A 104 1.08 -8.75 -8.31
CA ARG A 104 0.19 -9.57 -9.15
C ARG A 104 -1.24 -9.08 -9.05
N VAL A 105 -2.08 -9.52 -9.97
CA VAL A 105 -3.52 -9.24 -9.94
C VAL A 105 -4.25 -10.50 -9.50
N ASP A 106 -5.03 -10.36 -8.45
CA ASP A 106 -5.93 -11.38 -7.92
C ASP A 106 -7.35 -11.07 -8.40
N LEU A 107 -8.02 -12.04 -8.98
CA LEU A 107 -9.38 -11.86 -9.55
C LEU A 107 -10.49 -11.92 -8.50
N GLY A 108 -10.13 -12.17 -7.24
CA GLY A 108 -11.05 -12.23 -6.11
C GLY A 108 -11.29 -13.67 -5.62
N GLU A 109 -11.85 -13.76 -4.41
CA GLU A 109 -12.04 -15.00 -3.66
C GLU A 109 -13.51 -15.20 -3.27
N PHE A 110 -13.85 -16.40 -2.85
CA PHE A 110 -15.20 -16.75 -2.36
C PHE A 110 -16.36 -16.38 -3.31
N GLY A 111 -16.14 -16.50 -4.63
CA GLY A 111 -17.18 -16.23 -5.64
C GLY A 111 -17.45 -14.76 -5.89
N ARG A 112 -16.63 -13.86 -5.38
CA ARG A 112 -16.65 -12.43 -5.71
C ARG A 112 -15.59 -12.15 -6.78
N PHE A 113 -16.00 -11.53 -7.87
CA PHE A 113 -15.08 -11.04 -8.89
C PHE A 113 -14.74 -9.57 -8.59
N GLU A 114 -13.71 -9.37 -7.80
CA GLU A 114 -13.21 -8.05 -7.42
C GLU A 114 -11.70 -7.99 -7.69
N PRO A 115 -11.27 -7.63 -8.91
CA PRO A 115 -9.87 -7.57 -9.26
C PRO A 115 -9.11 -6.66 -8.29
N THR A 116 -8.15 -7.23 -7.59
CA THR A 116 -7.34 -6.54 -6.60
C THR A 116 -5.88 -6.79 -6.90
N ALA A 117 -5.04 -5.75 -6.91
CA ALA A 117 -3.61 -5.95 -6.96
C ALA A 117 -3.10 -6.40 -5.58
N VAL A 118 -2.14 -7.31 -5.60
CA VAL A 118 -1.40 -7.73 -4.41
C VAL A 118 0.04 -7.30 -4.60
N LEU A 119 0.50 -6.43 -3.72
CA LEU A 119 1.91 -6.04 -3.65
C LEU A 119 2.66 -7.12 -2.88
N ASP A 120 3.48 -7.92 -3.57
CA ASP A 120 4.21 -9.04 -3.00
C ASP A 120 5.52 -8.59 -2.34
N THR A 121 6.24 -7.68 -2.97
CA THR A 121 7.51 -7.17 -2.44
C THR A 121 7.91 -5.85 -3.07
N ILE A 122 8.60 -5.02 -2.29
CA ILE A 122 9.23 -3.78 -2.72
C ILE A 122 10.61 -3.70 -2.08
N GLY A 123 11.61 -3.30 -2.85
CA GLY A 123 12.97 -3.13 -2.35
C GLY A 123 13.68 -1.98 -3.03
N VAL A 124 14.49 -1.24 -2.26
CA VAL A 124 15.34 -0.16 -2.75
C VAL A 124 16.75 -0.39 -2.25
N ASP A 125 17.73 -0.30 -3.15
CA ASP A 125 19.13 -0.40 -2.79
C ASP A 125 19.44 0.54 -1.60
N PRO A 126 20.04 0.05 -0.52
CA PRO A 126 20.35 0.86 0.67
C PRO A 126 21.06 2.17 0.35
N ASP A 127 21.95 2.19 -0.66
CA ASP A 127 22.67 3.42 -1.07
C ASP A 127 21.77 4.43 -1.82
N CYS A 128 20.59 3.99 -2.25
CA CYS A 128 19.61 4.82 -2.97
C CYS A 128 18.37 5.14 -2.11
N ARG A 129 18.37 4.80 -0.81
CA ARG A 129 17.28 5.14 0.12
C ARG A 129 17.14 6.65 0.26
N SER A 130 15.96 7.09 0.66
CA SER A 130 15.61 8.51 0.86
C SER A 130 15.74 9.39 -0.39
N GLN A 131 15.99 8.81 -1.57
CA GLN A 131 16.04 9.51 -2.86
C GLN A 131 14.72 9.44 -3.64
N GLY A 132 13.64 9.01 -3.01
CA GLY A 132 12.31 8.90 -3.62
C GLY A 132 12.09 7.68 -4.52
N VAL A 133 13.04 6.74 -4.60
CA VAL A 133 12.98 5.55 -5.48
C VAL A 133 11.75 4.70 -5.18
N GLY A 134 11.51 4.36 -3.91
CA GLY A 134 10.34 3.55 -3.51
C GLY A 134 9.02 4.23 -3.84
N ARG A 135 8.93 5.56 -3.60
CA ARG A 135 7.74 6.34 -3.96
C ARG A 135 7.52 6.38 -5.47
N ALA A 136 8.58 6.53 -6.26
CA ALA A 136 8.50 6.53 -7.72
C ALA A 136 8.00 5.19 -8.26
N LEU A 137 8.52 4.06 -7.75
CA LEU A 137 8.07 2.71 -8.09
C LEU A 137 6.59 2.51 -7.80
N LEU A 138 6.17 2.82 -6.58
CA LEU A 138 4.78 2.66 -6.17
C LEU A 138 3.84 3.59 -6.95
N SER A 139 4.21 4.85 -7.16
CA SER A 139 3.43 5.79 -7.97
C SER A 139 3.24 5.28 -9.40
N GLN A 140 4.28 4.74 -10.03
CA GLN A 140 4.15 4.17 -11.37
C GLN A 140 3.29 2.92 -11.38
N LEU A 141 3.41 2.05 -10.37
CA LEU A 141 2.54 0.88 -10.22
C LEU A 141 1.08 1.31 -10.14
N LEU A 142 0.74 2.28 -9.29
CA LEU A 142 -0.64 2.76 -9.13
C LEU A 142 -1.21 3.34 -10.43
N VAL A 143 -0.41 4.07 -11.20
CA VAL A 143 -0.82 4.56 -12.53
C VAL A 143 -1.11 3.41 -13.49
N ASN A 144 -0.25 2.39 -13.52
CA ASN A 144 -0.46 1.22 -14.36
C ASN A 144 -1.73 0.46 -13.96
N LEU A 145 -1.97 0.26 -12.67
CA LEU A 145 -3.18 -0.39 -12.14
C LEU A 145 -4.44 0.40 -12.50
N GLY A 146 -4.41 1.73 -12.38
CA GLY A 146 -5.53 2.60 -12.79
C GLY A 146 -5.86 2.46 -14.27
N THR A 147 -4.85 2.34 -15.15
CA THR A 147 -5.04 2.08 -16.59
C THR A 147 -5.73 0.73 -16.84
N LEU A 148 -5.45 -0.27 -16.00
CA LEU A 148 -6.06 -1.59 -16.03
C LEU A 148 -7.42 -1.65 -15.33
N ARG A 149 -7.91 -0.52 -14.81
CA ARG A 149 -9.15 -0.42 -14.02
C ARG A 149 -9.14 -1.29 -12.75
N ILE A 150 -7.97 -1.46 -12.16
CA ILE A 150 -7.81 -2.10 -10.86
C ILE A 150 -7.82 -1.00 -9.81
N GLU A 151 -8.86 -0.96 -9.01
CA GLU A 151 -9.12 0.13 -8.07
C GLU A 151 -8.54 -0.12 -6.67
N ARG A 152 -8.12 -1.35 -6.40
CA ARG A 152 -7.63 -1.76 -5.09
C ARG A 152 -6.27 -2.42 -5.18
N ILE A 153 -5.39 -2.06 -4.24
CA ILE A 153 -4.13 -2.74 -3.98
C ILE A 153 -4.04 -3.11 -2.50
N ARG A 154 -3.60 -4.33 -2.21
CA ARG A 154 -3.37 -4.79 -0.84
C ARG A 154 -1.96 -5.34 -0.69
N THR A 155 -1.48 -5.41 0.54
CA THR A 155 -0.22 -6.08 0.90
C THR A 155 -0.32 -6.60 2.33
N GLU A 156 0.43 -7.65 2.62
CA GLU A 156 0.61 -8.19 3.96
C GLU A 156 2.06 -7.98 4.37
N ILE A 157 2.28 -7.43 5.56
CA ILE A 157 3.60 -7.13 6.10
C ILE A 157 3.71 -7.62 7.53
N ASP A 158 4.93 -7.89 7.99
CA ASP A 158 5.15 -8.16 9.42
C ASP A 158 4.83 -6.87 10.20
N TRP A 159 3.96 -6.96 11.19
CA TRP A 159 3.57 -5.83 12.04
C TRP A 159 4.74 -5.20 12.80
N ARG A 160 5.90 -5.88 12.87
CA ARG A 160 7.15 -5.37 13.46
C ARG A 160 8.00 -4.56 12.47
N ASP A 161 7.68 -4.62 11.18
CA ASP A 161 8.38 -3.81 10.16
C ASP A 161 7.82 -2.38 10.13
N HIS A 162 8.17 -1.62 11.15
CA HIS A 162 7.71 -0.23 11.30
C HIS A 162 8.23 0.71 10.19
N GLU A 163 9.38 0.39 9.58
CA GLU A 163 9.92 1.19 8.47
C GLU A 163 9.03 1.05 7.24
N LEU A 164 8.68 -0.18 6.87
CA LEU A 164 7.79 -0.46 5.73
C LEU A 164 6.37 0.02 6.01
N MET A 165 5.85 -0.17 7.23
CA MET A 165 4.54 0.38 7.63
C MET A 165 4.48 1.89 7.41
N GLY A 166 5.43 2.64 7.98
CA GLY A 166 5.48 4.09 7.84
C GLY A 166 5.61 4.54 6.39
N PHE A 167 6.38 3.82 5.57
CA PHE A 167 6.47 4.10 4.13
C PHE A 167 5.11 3.92 3.44
N LEU A 168 4.42 2.81 3.70
CA LEU A 168 3.12 2.52 3.09
C LEU A 168 2.05 3.53 3.52
N GLU A 169 2.00 3.88 4.81
CA GLU A 169 1.08 4.92 5.32
C GLU A 169 1.31 6.28 4.64
N HIS A 170 2.58 6.70 4.49
CA HIS A 170 2.91 7.92 3.74
C HIS A 170 2.56 7.85 2.25
N CYS A 171 2.39 6.66 1.74
CA CYS A 171 1.94 6.42 0.36
C CYS A 171 0.42 6.22 0.24
N GLY A 172 -0.35 6.46 1.31
CA GLY A 172 -1.81 6.41 1.30
C GLY A 172 -2.41 5.03 1.57
N PHE A 173 -1.60 4.05 2.01
CA PHE A 173 -2.14 2.79 2.51
C PHE A 173 -2.71 2.98 3.91
N PHE A 174 -3.71 2.22 4.23
CA PHE A 174 -4.33 2.17 5.56
C PHE A 174 -4.59 0.72 5.97
N SER A 175 -4.71 0.48 7.26
CA SER A 175 -4.98 -0.85 7.79
C SER A 175 -6.30 -1.38 7.29
N SER A 176 -6.30 -2.60 6.73
CA SER A 176 -7.51 -3.28 6.30
C SER A 176 -8.41 -3.64 7.48
N GLN A 177 -9.72 -3.73 7.22
CA GLN A 177 -10.70 -4.29 8.16
C GLN A 177 -10.83 -5.83 8.02
N GLU A 178 -10.09 -6.43 7.08
CA GLU A 178 -10.07 -7.86 6.86
C GLU A 178 -9.14 -8.54 7.86
N LEU A 179 -9.52 -9.73 8.33
CA LEU A 179 -8.71 -10.55 9.22
C LEU A 179 -8.06 -11.68 8.43
N CYS A 180 -6.77 -11.89 8.65
CA CYS A 180 -6.05 -13.05 8.16
C CYS A 180 -6.11 -14.17 9.21
N PHE A 181 -6.40 -15.40 8.80
CA PHE A 181 -6.41 -16.59 9.65
C PHE A 181 -5.39 -17.60 9.15
N ASP A 182 -4.47 -18.00 10.02
CA ASP A 182 -3.44 -18.98 9.73
C ASP A 182 -3.74 -20.30 10.46
N ARG A 183 -3.42 -21.42 9.80
CA ARG A 183 -3.44 -22.74 10.39
C ARG A 183 -2.27 -23.57 9.88
N THR A 184 -1.50 -24.14 10.79
CA THR A 184 -0.48 -25.14 10.42
C THR A 184 -1.15 -26.44 9.99
N VAL A 185 -0.69 -27.02 8.88
CA VAL A 185 -1.10 -28.35 8.41
C VAL A 185 0.04 -29.30 8.75
N GLU A 186 -0.25 -30.30 9.60
CA GLU A 186 0.68 -31.39 9.95
C GLU A 186 0.55 -32.55 8.95
#